data_12ef612b84528b02d06cd2f21ef7298b
#
_entry.id   12ef612b84528b02d06cd2f21ef7298b
#
_cell.length_a   1.000
_cell.length_b   1.000
_cell.length_c   1.000
_cell.angle_alpha   90.00
_cell.angle_beta   90.00
_cell.angle_gamma   90.00
#
_symmetry.space_group_name_H-M   'P 1'
#
loop_
_entity.id
_entity.type
_entity.pdbx_description
1 polymer ?
#
loop_
_entity_poly.entity_id
_entity_poly.type
_entity_poly.pdbx_seq_one_letter_code
_entity_poly.pdbx_strand_id
1 'polypeptide(L)'
;MNRMLNVGVAARIGTYSDAVEIAPGKRVLYASGTPGLNVETGQVPENFADQADLAWRNIKAILAEAGMSVEDIVKLTQYLIRRDDLAAYRDIRSRHLGTCRPASMLTFVPELVWPNMLIELEVVAAK
;
A
#
# COMPACT_ATOMS: atom_id res chain seq x y z
N MET A 1 -19.23 6.35 -6.05
CA MET A 1 -18.41 5.52 -5.15
C MET A 1 -17.82 4.34 -5.91
N ASN A 2 -16.59 3.96 -5.61
CA ASN A 2 -15.99 2.78 -6.19
C ASN A 2 -16.68 1.53 -5.65
N ARG A 3 -16.81 0.49 -6.47
CA ARG A 3 -17.54 -0.71 -6.10
C ARG A 3 -16.59 -1.88 -5.86
N MET A 4 -16.63 -2.44 -4.66
CA MET A 4 -15.87 -3.64 -4.32
C MET A 4 -16.59 -4.86 -4.87
N LEU A 5 -15.85 -5.75 -5.53
CA LEU A 5 -16.35 -6.99 -6.10
C LEU A 5 -15.69 -8.15 -5.37
N ASN A 6 -16.49 -9.11 -4.92
CA ASN A 6 -16.00 -10.24 -4.14
C ASN A 6 -16.62 -11.54 -4.64
N VAL A 7 -15.74 -12.49 -5.00
CA VAL A 7 -16.13 -13.84 -5.43
C VAL A 7 -15.61 -14.90 -4.45
N GLY A 8 -14.95 -14.48 -3.37
CA GLY A 8 -14.55 -15.35 -2.28
C GLY A 8 -13.08 -15.77 -2.27
N VAL A 9 -12.28 -15.38 -3.25
CA VAL A 9 -10.85 -15.73 -3.27
C VAL A 9 -10.10 -14.93 -2.21
N ALA A 10 -10.22 -13.60 -2.25
CA ALA A 10 -9.54 -12.72 -1.31
C ALA A 10 -9.90 -13.04 0.14
N ALA A 11 -11.17 -13.32 0.40
CA ALA A 11 -11.67 -13.61 1.75
C ALA A 11 -11.03 -14.86 2.37
N ARG A 12 -10.52 -15.77 1.55
CA ARG A 12 -9.82 -16.97 2.02
C ARG A 12 -8.36 -16.68 2.41
N ILE A 13 -7.82 -15.55 1.95
CA ILE A 13 -6.40 -15.22 2.09
C ILE A 13 -6.19 -14.10 3.09
N GLY A 14 -7.01 -13.07 3.05
CA GLY A 14 -6.81 -11.88 3.88
C GLY A 14 -8.01 -10.95 3.89
N THR A 15 -7.75 -9.69 4.23
CA THR A 15 -8.78 -8.66 4.43
C THR A 15 -8.74 -7.63 3.31
N TYR A 16 -8.97 -8.09 2.07
CA TYR A 16 -8.99 -7.23 0.89
C TYR A 16 -10.10 -7.69 -0.05
N SER A 17 -10.40 -6.90 -1.07
CA SER A 17 -11.41 -7.23 -2.08
C SER A 17 -10.79 -7.99 -3.25
N ASP A 18 -11.58 -8.84 -3.91
CA ASP A 18 -11.11 -9.52 -5.13
C ASP A 18 -10.84 -8.50 -6.24
N ALA A 19 -11.67 -7.47 -6.33
CA ALA A 19 -11.51 -6.40 -7.30
C ALA A 19 -12.21 -5.12 -6.82
N VAL A 20 -11.83 -3.99 -7.41
CA VAL A 20 -12.54 -2.72 -7.21
C VAL A 20 -12.80 -2.12 -8.58
N GLU A 21 -14.07 -1.82 -8.86
CA GLU A 21 -14.48 -1.15 -10.09
C GLU A 21 -14.58 0.35 -9.84
N ILE A 22 -13.88 1.12 -10.67
CA ILE A 22 -13.89 2.58 -10.57
C ILE A 22 -15.16 3.12 -11.22
N ALA A 23 -15.90 3.96 -10.49
CA ALA A 23 -17.09 4.60 -11.02
C ALA A 23 -16.74 5.60 -12.14
N PRO A 24 -17.65 5.82 -13.11
CA PRO A 24 -17.41 6.79 -14.18
C PRO A 24 -17.16 8.21 -13.66
N GLY A 25 -16.32 8.97 -14.36
CA GLY A 25 -16.10 10.39 -14.09
C GLY A 25 -15.13 10.69 -12.95
N LYS A 26 -14.55 9.68 -12.32
CA LYS A 26 -13.58 9.89 -11.25
C LYS A 26 -12.20 10.23 -11.78
N ARG A 27 -11.48 11.05 -11.00
CA ARG A 27 -10.05 11.27 -11.24
C ARG A 27 -9.29 10.03 -10.77
N VAL A 28 -8.29 9.61 -11.52
CA VAL A 28 -7.47 8.44 -11.19
C VAL A 28 -6.03 8.88 -10.93
N LEU A 29 -5.48 8.43 -9.82
CA LEU A 29 -4.10 8.70 -9.42
C LEU A 29 -3.30 7.41 -9.46
N TYR A 30 -2.14 7.45 -10.10
CA TYR A 30 -1.16 6.37 -10.12
C TYR A 30 0.07 6.82 -9.33
N ALA A 31 0.33 6.22 -8.19
CA ALA A 31 1.52 6.51 -7.42
C ALA A 31 2.69 5.65 -7.91
N SER A 32 3.89 6.22 -7.88
CA SER A 32 5.12 5.44 -8.08
C SER A 32 5.34 4.49 -6.91
N GLY A 33 6.23 3.52 -7.09
CA GLY A 33 6.73 2.72 -5.98
C GLY A 33 7.28 3.65 -4.90
N THR A 34 6.82 3.49 -3.68
CA THR A 34 7.08 4.41 -2.57
C THR A 34 7.66 3.65 -1.39
N PRO A 35 8.95 3.85 -1.08
CA PRO A 35 9.59 3.23 0.08
C PRO A 35 9.37 4.04 1.35
N GLY A 36 9.82 3.47 2.46
CA GLY A 36 9.90 4.19 3.73
C GLY A 36 11.13 5.10 3.78
N LEU A 37 11.16 6.10 2.92
CA LEU A 37 12.24 7.07 2.85
C LEU A 37 11.86 8.33 3.60
N ASN A 38 12.75 8.80 4.48
CA ASN A 38 12.60 10.08 5.14
C ASN A 38 13.05 11.19 4.19
N VAL A 39 12.10 12.01 3.73
CA VAL A 39 12.41 13.05 2.72
C VAL A 39 13.30 14.17 3.25
N GLU A 40 13.35 14.38 4.56
CA GLU A 40 14.18 15.42 5.16
C GLU A 40 15.64 14.98 5.26
N THR A 41 15.90 13.71 5.59
CA THR A 41 17.24 13.18 5.77
C THR A 41 17.78 12.42 4.57
N GLY A 42 16.89 11.96 3.67
CA GLY A 42 17.25 11.11 2.55
C GLY A 42 17.60 9.68 2.96
N GLN A 43 17.23 9.27 4.17
CA GLN A 43 17.59 7.97 4.71
C GLN A 43 16.38 7.06 4.92
N VAL A 44 16.63 5.76 4.91
CA VAL A 44 15.65 4.71 5.16
C VAL A 44 15.89 4.17 6.58
N PRO A 45 14.86 4.06 7.42
CA PRO A 45 15.02 3.46 8.76
C PRO A 45 15.61 2.06 8.68
N GLU A 46 16.41 1.70 9.68
CA GLU A 46 17.11 0.42 9.67
C GLU A 46 16.16 -0.77 9.85
N ASN A 47 15.15 -0.65 10.74
CA ASN A 47 14.27 -1.76 11.02
C ASN A 47 13.01 -1.72 10.13
N PHE A 48 12.44 -2.91 9.91
CA PHE A 48 11.29 -3.08 9.01
C PHE A 48 10.06 -2.30 9.46
N ALA A 49 9.73 -2.35 10.76
CA ALA A 49 8.50 -1.72 11.25
C ALA A 49 8.49 -0.22 10.98
N ASP A 50 9.61 0.44 11.22
CA ASP A 50 9.74 1.88 10.96
C ASP A 50 9.70 2.19 9.46
N GLN A 51 10.32 1.34 8.63
CA GLN A 51 10.25 1.50 7.18
C GLN A 51 8.81 1.37 6.68
N ALA A 52 8.10 0.35 7.14
CA ALA A 52 6.73 0.09 6.70
C ALA A 52 5.77 1.20 7.12
N ASP A 53 5.88 1.66 8.35
CA ASP A 53 5.06 2.77 8.85
C ASP A 53 5.34 4.05 8.04
N LEU A 54 6.62 4.35 7.79
CA LEU A 54 7.00 5.53 7.00
C LEU A 54 6.56 5.41 5.54
N ALA A 55 6.64 4.22 4.95
CA ALA A 55 6.15 3.99 3.59
C ALA A 55 4.66 4.33 3.49
N TRP A 56 3.86 3.89 4.45
CA TRP A 56 2.44 4.22 4.51
C TRP A 56 2.20 5.72 4.71
N ARG A 57 2.99 6.37 5.57
CA ARG A 57 2.88 7.83 5.75
C ARG A 57 3.23 8.57 4.47
N ASN A 58 4.22 8.09 3.71
CA ASN A 58 4.56 8.66 2.41
C ASN A 58 3.43 8.49 1.40
N ILE A 59 2.79 7.32 1.35
CA ILE A 59 1.61 7.09 0.50
C ILE A 59 0.48 8.06 0.88
N LYS A 60 0.22 8.23 2.17
CA LYS A 60 -0.82 9.17 2.63
C LYS A 60 -0.52 10.61 2.23
N ALA A 61 0.75 11.00 2.28
CA ALA A 61 1.17 12.34 1.85
C ALA A 61 0.95 12.53 0.34
N ILE A 62 1.24 11.52 -0.48
CA ILE A 62 0.99 11.55 -1.92
C ILE A 62 -0.51 11.69 -2.20
N LEU A 63 -1.32 10.88 -1.53
CA LEU A 63 -2.78 10.95 -1.67
C LEU A 63 -3.31 12.33 -1.30
N ALA A 64 -2.82 12.89 -0.20
CA ALA A 64 -3.25 14.20 0.28
C ALA A 64 -2.98 15.32 -0.73
N GLU A 65 -1.86 15.26 -1.46
CA GLU A 65 -1.56 16.23 -2.52
C GLU A 65 -2.62 16.23 -3.63
N ALA A 66 -3.29 15.10 -3.84
CA ALA A 66 -4.38 14.98 -4.80
C ALA A 66 -5.76 15.20 -4.19
N GLY A 67 -5.83 15.56 -2.91
CA GLY A 67 -7.10 15.67 -2.19
C GLY A 67 -7.76 14.32 -1.96
N MET A 68 -6.97 13.26 -1.86
CA MET A 68 -7.43 11.89 -1.66
C MET A 68 -6.97 11.34 -0.31
N SER A 69 -7.54 10.20 0.08
CA SER A 69 -7.17 9.48 1.31
C SER A 69 -7.10 7.99 1.04
N VAL A 70 -6.78 7.18 2.06
CA VAL A 70 -6.73 5.72 1.93
C VAL A 70 -8.06 5.12 1.49
N GLU A 71 -9.17 5.80 1.76
CA GLU A 71 -10.50 5.37 1.33
C GLU A 71 -10.66 5.38 -0.19
N ASP A 72 -9.83 6.15 -0.89
CA ASP A 72 -9.86 6.27 -2.35
C ASP A 72 -8.96 5.26 -3.04
N ILE A 73 -8.16 4.49 -2.30
CA ILE A 73 -7.28 3.48 -2.88
C ILE A 73 -8.13 2.36 -3.49
N VAL A 74 -7.91 2.08 -4.76
CA VAL A 74 -8.57 1.00 -5.48
C VAL A 74 -7.66 -0.21 -5.68
N LYS A 75 -6.35 0.01 -5.76
CA LYS A 75 -5.36 -1.06 -5.90
C LYS A 75 -4.13 -0.75 -5.04
N LEU A 76 -3.71 -1.73 -4.28
CA LEU A 76 -2.50 -1.67 -3.45
C LEU A 76 -1.58 -2.80 -3.86
N THR A 77 -0.36 -2.46 -4.29
CA THR A 77 0.69 -3.44 -4.57
C THR A 77 1.80 -3.28 -3.55
N GLN A 78 2.20 -4.39 -2.95
CA GLN A 78 3.15 -4.40 -1.84
C GLN A 78 4.29 -5.35 -2.14
N TYR A 79 5.52 -4.84 -2.05
CA TYR A 79 6.74 -5.61 -2.26
C TYR A 79 7.52 -5.68 -0.97
N LEU A 80 7.76 -6.91 -0.48
CA LEU A 80 8.62 -7.18 0.66
C LEU A 80 9.79 -8.03 0.17
N ILE A 81 10.92 -7.99 0.89
CA ILE A 81 12.06 -8.84 0.52
C ILE A 81 12.27 -10.00 1.50
N ARG A 82 11.64 -9.96 2.70
CA ARG A 82 11.78 -11.02 3.70
C ARG A 82 10.41 -11.52 4.15
N ARG A 83 10.22 -12.82 4.05
CA ARG A 83 8.97 -13.46 4.52
C ARG A 83 8.73 -13.24 6.02
N ASP A 84 9.78 -13.19 6.82
CA ASP A 84 9.67 -13.01 8.27
C ASP A 84 9.04 -11.67 8.66
N ASP A 85 9.02 -10.69 7.76
CA ASP A 85 8.40 -9.39 8.01
C ASP A 85 6.89 -9.37 7.77
N LEU A 86 6.31 -10.45 7.23
CA LEU A 86 4.90 -10.46 6.81
C LEU A 86 3.93 -10.22 7.96
N ALA A 87 4.13 -10.87 9.11
CA ALA A 87 3.24 -10.73 10.26
C ALA A 87 3.23 -9.29 10.78
N ALA A 88 4.41 -8.69 10.96
CA ALA A 88 4.54 -7.30 11.38
C ALA A 88 3.90 -6.35 10.35
N TYR A 89 4.09 -6.63 9.06
CA TYR A 89 3.51 -5.81 8.01
C TYR A 89 1.98 -5.82 8.04
N ARG A 90 1.36 -6.98 8.25
CA ARG A 90 -0.10 -7.08 8.32
C ARG A 90 -0.68 -6.17 9.41
N ASP A 91 -0.04 -6.11 10.57
CA ASP A 91 -0.47 -5.24 11.66
C ASP A 91 -0.33 -3.77 11.28
N ILE A 92 0.79 -3.40 10.69
CA ILE A 92 1.06 -2.02 10.26
C ILE A 92 0.05 -1.59 9.19
N ARG A 93 -0.16 -2.44 8.18
CA ARG A 93 -1.13 -2.18 7.12
C ARG A 93 -2.53 -1.97 7.69
N SER A 94 -2.96 -2.82 8.62
CA SER A 94 -4.28 -2.74 9.23
C SER A 94 -4.50 -1.42 9.96
N ARG A 95 -3.47 -0.91 10.63
CA ARG A 95 -3.55 0.38 11.33
C ARG A 95 -3.74 1.54 10.33
N HIS A 96 -3.13 1.46 9.16
CA HIS A 96 -3.23 2.52 8.15
C HIS A 96 -4.50 2.43 7.31
N LEU A 97 -4.93 1.23 6.94
CA LEU A 97 -6.12 1.03 6.10
C LEU A 97 -7.44 1.02 6.88
N GLY A 98 -7.41 0.62 8.16
CA GLY A 98 -8.65 0.49 8.92
C GLY A 98 -9.60 -0.51 8.26
N THR A 99 -10.81 -0.05 7.94
CA THR A 99 -11.84 -0.89 7.31
C THR A 99 -11.79 -0.87 5.78
N CYS A 100 -10.86 -0.14 5.19
CA CYS A 100 -10.73 -0.10 3.72
C CYS A 100 -10.32 -1.46 3.17
N ARG A 101 -10.91 -1.84 2.03
CA ARG A 101 -10.69 -3.15 1.40
C ARG A 101 -10.37 -2.98 -0.09
N PRO A 102 -9.25 -2.33 -0.45
CA PRO A 102 -8.85 -2.22 -1.84
C PRO A 102 -8.50 -3.59 -2.42
N ALA A 103 -8.46 -3.69 -3.74
CA ALA A 103 -7.81 -4.81 -4.39
C ALA A 103 -6.32 -4.80 -3.99
N SER A 104 -5.73 -5.97 -3.72
CA SER A 104 -4.40 -6.03 -3.13
C SER A 104 -3.57 -7.16 -3.72
N MET A 105 -2.29 -6.88 -3.94
CA MET A 105 -1.28 -7.86 -4.28
C MET A 105 -0.10 -7.66 -3.35
N LEU A 106 0.36 -8.73 -2.71
CA LEU A 106 1.59 -8.73 -1.93
C LEU A 106 2.50 -9.82 -2.48
N THR A 107 3.74 -9.47 -2.74
CA THR A 107 4.72 -10.42 -3.25
C THR A 107 6.08 -10.17 -2.61
N PHE A 108 6.93 -11.20 -2.65
CA PHE A 108 8.31 -11.11 -2.19
C PHE A 108 9.21 -11.01 -3.40
N VAL A 109 10.17 -10.09 -3.35
CA VAL A 109 11.17 -9.88 -4.39
C VAL A 109 12.56 -10.01 -3.78
N PRO A 110 13.58 -10.37 -4.57
CA PRO A 110 14.93 -10.57 -4.02
C PRO A 110 15.55 -9.31 -3.46
N GLU A 111 15.27 -8.14 -4.07
CA GLU A 111 15.82 -6.85 -3.66
C GLU A 111 14.98 -5.71 -4.20
N LEU A 112 15.15 -4.54 -3.61
CA LEU A 112 14.58 -3.28 -4.09
C LEU A 112 15.72 -2.38 -4.60
N VAL A 113 15.38 -1.18 -5.08
CA VAL A 113 16.36 -0.32 -5.78
C VAL A 113 17.54 0.08 -4.90
N TRP A 114 17.34 0.25 -3.58
CA TRP A 114 18.42 0.44 -2.62
C TRP A 114 18.57 -0.81 -1.75
N PRO A 115 19.80 -1.22 -1.43
CA PRO A 115 20.02 -2.47 -0.68
C PRO A 115 19.39 -2.51 0.70
N ASN A 116 19.17 -1.37 1.34
CA ASN A 116 18.58 -1.29 2.68
C ASN A 116 17.06 -1.13 2.68
N MET A 117 16.44 -1.07 1.53
CA MET A 117 14.98 -1.05 1.43
C MET A 117 14.41 -2.44 1.65
N LEU A 118 13.49 -2.56 2.61
CA LEU A 118 12.83 -3.83 2.98
C LEU A 118 11.39 -3.91 2.49
N ILE A 119 10.82 -2.79 2.08
CA ILE A 119 9.43 -2.69 1.64
C ILE A 119 9.28 -1.54 0.63
N GLU A 120 8.39 -1.74 -0.31
CA GLU A 120 7.95 -0.69 -1.22
C GLU A 120 6.47 -0.87 -1.51
N LEU A 121 5.74 0.24 -1.56
CA LEU A 121 4.30 0.26 -1.79
C LEU A 121 3.96 1.05 -3.04
N GLU A 122 2.92 0.62 -3.73
CA GLU A 122 2.43 1.33 -4.90
C GLU A 122 0.91 1.28 -4.88
N VAL A 123 0.25 2.40 -5.15
CA VAL A 123 -1.21 2.46 -5.12
C VAL A 123 -1.77 3.07 -6.40
N VAL A 124 -3.00 2.67 -6.70
CA VAL A 124 -3.89 3.38 -7.61
C VAL A 124 -5.08 3.83 -6.78
N ALA A 125 -5.47 5.09 -6.92
CA ALA A 125 -6.59 5.66 -6.19
C ALA A 125 -7.54 6.37 -7.16
N ALA A 126 -8.81 6.49 -6.78
CA ALA A 126 -9.81 7.15 -7.62
C ALA A 126 -10.85 7.87 -6.76
N LYS A 127 -11.13 9.14 -7.14
CA LYS A 127 -12.09 9.99 -6.41
C LYS A 127 -12.85 10.92 -7.36
#